data_a3556f922042b6b5cf8c34bcda749e50
#
_entry.id   a3556f922042b6b5cf8c34bcda749e50
#
_cell.length_a   1.000
_cell.length_b   1.000
_cell.length_c   1.000
_cell.angle_alpha   90.00
_cell.angle_beta   90.00
_cell.angle_gamma   90.00
#
_symmetry.space_group_name_H-M   'P 1'
#
loop_
_entity.id
_entity.type
_entity.pdbx_description
1 polymer ?
#
loop_
_entity_poly.entity_id
_entity_poly.type
_entity_poly.pdbx_seq_one_letter_code
_entity_poly.pdbx_strand_id
1 'polypeptide(L)'
;MSANKTESNKKSPIFYTLGEEIANAVSHGVGAALAVAGTVILLVMAQGDAWKIVSSAIYGASMILLFTMSCLYHSLTNRTAKSVLRVFDHTSIFFLIAGTYTPFTLVTLRGWIGWTLFGLVWGAAIFGIILNVISIERFKKISMVCYVASGGCVVIAYVPLMQSMALPGIILLVLGGVAYTAGILFYRRKDIRFMHGIWHLFVVAGALLQYFCILFYVIR
;
A
#
# COMPACT_ATOMS: atom_id res chain seq x y z
N MET A 1 20.18 -15.91 48.00
CA MET A 1 20.47 -16.08 46.56
C MET A 1 19.17 -15.87 45.79
N SER A 2 18.97 -14.65 45.28
CA SER A 2 17.76 -14.25 44.56
C SER A 2 18.03 -14.38 43.07
N ALA A 3 17.39 -15.34 42.43
CA ALA A 3 17.50 -15.56 41.01
C ALA A 3 16.70 -14.47 40.24
N ASN A 4 17.41 -13.68 39.50
CA ASN A 4 16.96 -12.57 38.70
C ASN A 4 16.15 -13.08 37.50
N LYS A 5 14.83 -13.00 37.58
CA LYS A 5 13.92 -13.25 36.44
C LYS A 5 13.79 -11.98 35.62
N THR A 6 14.73 -11.70 34.75
CA THR A 6 14.55 -10.84 33.62
C THR A 6 14.04 -11.67 32.43
N GLU A 7 12.81 -12.16 32.53
CA GLU A 7 12.11 -12.64 31.35
C GLU A 7 11.78 -11.42 30.44
N SER A 8 12.54 -11.29 29.38
CA SER A 8 12.28 -10.42 28.26
C SER A 8 10.85 -10.66 27.79
N ASN A 9 9.97 -9.68 28.02
CA ASN A 9 8.59 -9.65 27.56
C ASN A 9 8.57 -9.39 26.03
N LYS A 10 9.13 -10.32 25.24
CA LYS A 10 8.94 -10.36 23.80
C LYS A 10 7.48 -10.70 23.55
N LYS A 11 6.63 -9.68 23.37
CA LYS A 11 5.26 -9.89 22.86
C LYS A 11 5.35 -10.81 21.66
N SER A 12 4.76 -12.01 21.79
CA SER A 12 4.64 -12.97 20.70
C SER A 12 3.98 -12.32 19.48
N PRO A 13 4.40 -12.67 18.25
CA PRO A 13 3.72 -12.20 17.06
C PRO A 13 2.22 -12.50 17.18
N ILE A 14 1.39 -11.56 16.73
CA ILE A 14 -0.07 -11.74 16.73
C ILE A 14 -0.37 -12.93 15.82
N PHE A 15 -0.80 -14.04 16.40
CA PHE A 15 -1.27 -15.20 15.64
C PHE A 15 -2.78 -15.03 15.44
N TYR A 16 -3.18 -14.94 14.19
CA TYR A 16 -4.58 -15.06 13.78
C TYR A 16 -5.01 -16.54 13.85
N THR A 17 -6.30 -16.80 13.96
CA THR A 17 -6.82 -18.17 13.81
C THR A 17 -6.56 -18.67 12.40
N LEU A 18 -6.55 -19.99 12.18
CA LEU A 18 -6.34 -20.58 10.85
C LEU A 18 -7.33 -20.02 9.81
N GLY A 19 -8.60 -19.85 10.18
CA GLY A 19 -9.60 -19.28 9.28
C GLY A 19 -9.32 -17.83 8.90
N GLU A 20 -8.81 -17.02 9.84
CA GLU A 20 -8.40 -15.64 9.57
C GLU A 20 -7.15 -15.59 8.68
N GLU A 21 -6.14 -16.45 8.93
CA GLU A 21 -4.94 -16.53 8.09
C GLU A 21 -5.29 -16.94 6.65
N ILE A 22 -6.20 -17.90 6.47
CA ILE A 22 -6.69 -18.32 5.15
C ILE A 22 -7.43 -17.15 4.47
N ALA A 23 -8.33 -16.47 5.16
CA ALA A 23 -9.07 -15.34 4.60
C ALA A 23 -8.13 -14.19 4.18
N ASN A 24 -7.13 -13.89 5.01
CA ASN A 24 -6.11 -12.87 4.75
C ASN A 24 -5.23 -13.26 3.55
N ALA A 25 -4.75 -14.51 3.50
CA ALA A 25 -3.94 -15.00 2.40
C ALA A 25 -4.69 -15.04 1.08
N VAL A 26 -5.95 -15.53 1.08
CA VAL A 26 -6.76 -15.63 -0.13
C VAL A 26 -7.13 -14.24 -0.68
N SER A 27 -7.55 -13.31 0.18
CA SER A 27 -7.92 -11.95 -0.26
C SER A 27 -6.77 -11.24 -0.97
N HIS A 28 -5.56 -11.28 -0.41
CA HIS A 28 -4.40 -10.67 -1.03
C HIS A 28 -3.76 -11.55 -2.13
N GLY A 29 -3.95 -12.87 -2.10
CA GLY A 29 -3.58 -13.74 -3.21
C GLY A 29 -4.36 -13.43 -4.49
N VAL A 30 -5.67 -13.21 -4.37
CA VAL A 30 -6.52 -12.70 -5.47
C VAL A 30 -6.06 -11.31 -5.90
N GLY A 31 -5.75 -10.43 -4.94
CA GLY A 31 -5.18 -9.11 -5.22
C GLY A 31 -3.89 -9.17 -6.02
N ALA A 32 -2.99 -10.12 -5.70
CA ALA A 32 -1.74 -10.33 -6.44
C ALA A 32 -1.98 -10.76 -7.89
N ALA A 33 -2.89 -11.72 -8.12
CA ALA A 33 -3.25 -12.17 -9.47
C ALA A 33 -3.84 -11.02 -10.31
N LEU A 34 -4.75 -10.23 -9.72
CA LEU A 34 -5.31 -9.05 -10.36
C LEU A 34 -4.25 -7.98 -10.63
N ALA A 35 -3.29 -7.77 -9.72
CA ALA A 35 -2.19 -6.83 -9.89
C ALA A 35 -1.27 -7.22 -11.06
N VAL A 36 -0.97 -8.52 -11.23
CA VAL A 36 -0.18 -9.01 -12.38
C VAL A 36 -0.93 -8.72 -13.68
N ALA A 37 -2.19 -9.15 -13.79
CA ALA A 37 -2.99 -8.94 -15.00
C ALA A 37 -3.16 -7.43 -15.29
N GLY A 38 -3.46 -6.64 -14.27
CA GLY A 38 -3.60 -5.19 -14.39
C GLY A 38 -2.31 -4.50 -14.83
N THR A 39 -1.16 -4.94 -14.33
CA THR A 39 0.15 -4.40 -14.74
C THR A 39 0.41 -4.63 -16.23
N VAL A 40 0.11 -5.83 -16.73
CA VAL A 40 0.24 -6.13 -18.17
C VAL A 40 -0.64 -5.20 -19.00
N ILE A 41 -1.90 -5.01 -18.59
CA ILE A 41 -2.83 -4.10 -19.29
C ILE A 41 -2.28 -2.67 -19.30
N LEU A 42 -1.82 -2.15 -18.15
CA LEU A 42 -1.24 -0.81 -18.06
C LEU A 42 -0.05 -0.64 -19.00
N LEU A 43 0.87 -1.61 -19.04
CA LEU A 43 2.06 -1.57 -19.89
C LEU A 43 1.71 -1.62 -21.38
N VAL A 44 0.72 -2.43 -21.76
CA VAL A 44 0.22 -2.48 -23.13
C VAL A 44 -0.42 -1.15 -23.53
N MET A 45 -1.23 -0.55 -22.64
CA MET A 45 -1.89 0.74 -22.90
C MET A 45 -0.91 1.93 -22.88
N ALA A 46 0.21 1.80 -22.19
CA ALA A 46 1.25 2.83 -22.08
C ALA A 46 2.20 2.90 -23.28
N GLN A 47 2.07 2.00 -24.27
CA GLN A 47 2.98 1.92 -25.41
C GLN A 47 3.15 3.26 -26.12
N GLY A 48 4.40 3.56 -26.50
CA GLY A 48 4.75 4.81 -27.20
C GLY A 48 5.08 6.00 -26.27
N ASP A 49 4.83 5.91 -24.96
CA ASP A 49 5.20 6.95 -23.99
C ASP A 49 6.04 6.38 -22.86
N ALA A 50 7.32 6.76 -22.82
CA ALA A 50 8.27 6.28 -21.81
C ALA A 50 7.84 6.62 -20.36
N TRP A 51 7.23 7.78 -20.14
CA TRP A 51 6.76 8.19 -18.81
C TRP A 51 5.58 7.34 -18.36
N LYS A 52 4.64 7.05 -19.26
CA LYS A 52 3.53 6.13 -18.99
C LYS A 52 4.03 4.72 -18.71
N ILE A 53 4.99 4.20 -19.50
CA ILE A 53 5.58 2.87 -19.32
C ILE A 53 6.26 2.76 -17.94
N VAL A 54 7.17 3.69 -17.63
CA VAL A 54 7.92 3.68 -16.36
C VAL A 54 6.97 3.81 -15.17
N SER A 55 6.01 4.73 -15.24
CA SER A 55 5.03 4.94 -14.18
C SER A 55 4.14 3.70 -13.97
N SER A 56 3.69 3.07 -15.05
CA SER A 56 2.90 1.83 -15.01
C SER A 56 3.70 0.67 -14.41
N ALA A 57 4.98 0.55 -14.78
CA ALA A 57 5.86 -0.49 -14.23
C ALA A 57 6.09 -0.32 -12.73
N ILE A 58 6.36 0.91 -12.26
CA ILE A 58 6.58 1.20 -10.84
C ILE A 58 5.28 0.94 -10.04
N TYR A 59 4.15 1.44 -10.51
CA TYR A 59 2.86 1.23 -9.86
C TYR A 59 2.48 -0.26 -9.83
N GLY A 60 2.58 -0.95 -10.97
CA GLY A 60 2.29 -2.38 -11.07
C GLY A 60 3.18 -3.22 -10.15
N ALA A 61 4.49 -2.95 -10.16
CA ALA A 61 5.43 -3.64 -9.27
C ALA A 61 5.09 -3.41 -7.78
N SER A 62 4.66 -2.20 -7.42
CA SER A 62 4.28 -1.90 -6.03
C SER A 62 3.03 -2.66 -5.57
N MET A 63 2.02 -2.79 -6.44
CA MET A 63 0.83 -3.60 -6.16
C MET A 63 1.18 -5.09 -6.04
N ILE A 64 1.94 -5.64 -6.99
CA ILE A 64 2.38 -7.03 -6.98
C ILE A 64 3.17 -7.32 -5.70
N LEU A 65 4.10 -6.45 -5.34
CA LEU A 65 4.91 -6.60 -4.13
C LEU A 65 4.04 -6.64 -2.87
N LEU A 66 3.15 -5.66 -2.68
CA LEU A 66 2.29 -5.60 -1.50
C LEU A 66 1.43 -6.85 -1.38
N PHE A 67 0.67 -7.18 -2.41
CA PHE A 67 -0.27 -8.27 -2.35
C PHE A 67 0.42 -9.64 -2.20
N THR A 68 1.57 -9.83 -2.87
CA THR A 68 2.35 -11.07 -2.75
C THR A 68 2.98 -11.21 -1.37
N MET A 69 3.62 -10.16 -0.84
CA MET A 69 4.26 -10.22 0.48
C MET A 69 3.23 -10.46 1.58
N SER A 70 2.07 -9.84 1.50
CA SER A 70 0.99 -10.05 2.45
C SER A 70 0.39 -11.46 2.34
N CYS A 71 0.14 -11.96 1.13
CA CYS A 71 -0.31 -13.33 0.91
C CYS A 71 0.67 -14.34 1.51
N LEU A 72 1.97 -14.19 1.24
CA LEU A 72 3.01 -15.06 1.79
C LEU A 72 3.11 -14.98 3.32
N TYR A 73 3.03 -13.78 3.89
CA TYR A 73 3.03 -13.58 5.34
C TYR A 73 1.90 -14.37 6.02
N HIS A 74 0.70 -14.34 5.46
CA HIS A 74 -0.46 -15.03 6.01
C HIS A 74 -0.50 -16.53 5.68
N SER A 75 0.19 -16.98 4.63
CA SER A 75 0.23 -18.40 4.23
C SER A 75 1.23 -19.23 5.02
N LEU A 76 2.31 -18.63 5.55
CA LEU A 76 3.37 -19.38 6.20
C LEU A 76 3.14 -19.53 7.71
N THR A 77 3.50 -20.71 8.22
CA THR A 77 3.41 -21.06 9.65
C THR A 77 4.77 -21.02 10.38
N ASN A 78 5.87 -21.08 9.62
CA ASN A 78 7.21 -21.02 10.20
C ASN A 78 7.45 -19.64 10.83
N ARG A 79 7.76 -19.60 12.13
CA ARG A 79 7.89 -18.38 12.93
C ARG A 79 8.98 -17.44 12.41
N THR A 80 10.11 -17.97 11.99
CA THR A 80 11.23 -17.16 11.50
C THR A 80 10.88 -16.52 10.15
N ALA A 81 10.39 -17.31 9.19
CA ALA A 81 9.94 -16.81 7.91
C ALA A 81 8.79 -15.77 8.07
N LYS A 82 7.82 -16.06 8.94
CA LYS A 82 6.71 -15.15 9.24
C LYS A 82 7.18 -13.83 9.83
N SER A 83 8.20 -13.82 10.68
CA SER A 83 8.75 -12.59 11.26
C SER A 83 9.43 -11.71 10.19
N VAL A 84 10.15 -12.32 9.25
CA VAL A 84 10.77 -11.61 8.12
C VAL A 84 9.71 -11.07 7.16
N LEU A 85 8.77 -11.93 6.75
CA LEU A 85 7.69 -11.53 5.83
C LEU A 85 6.79 -10.45 6.42
N ARG A 86 6.62 -10.38 7.74
CA ARG A 86 5.91 -9.30 8.39
C ARG A 86 6.55 -7.94 8.13
N VAL A 87 7.87 -7.86 8.06
CA VAL A 87 8.56 -6.62 7.73
C VAL A 87 8.26 -6.23 6.28
N PHE A 88 8.33 -7.19 5.35
CA PHE A 88 7.99 -6.93 3.94
C PHE A 88 6.52 -6.55 3.76
N ASP A 89 5.58 -7.25 4.41
CA ASP A 89 4.16 -6.93 4.39
C ASP A 89 3.88 -5.48 4.83
N HIS A 90 4.48 -5.04 5.95
CA HIS A 90 4.27 -3.67 6.44
C HIS A 90 5.02 -2.61 5.62
N THR A 91 6.22 -2.91 5.12
CA THR A 91 7.00 -1.94 4.31
C THR A 91 6.43 -1.77 2.92
N SER A 92 5.84 -2.81 2.34
CA SER A 92 5.24 -2.75 1.02
C SER A 92 4.04 -1.80 0.93
N ILE A 93 3.40 -1.43 2.05
CA ILE A 93 2.37 -0.40 2.08
C ILE A 93 2.95 0.96 1.64
N PHE A 94 4.15 1.32 2.09
CA PHE A 94 4.83 2.54 1.65
C PHE A 94 5.14 2.51 0.16
N PHE A 95 5.59 1.36 -0.35
CA PHE A 95 5.80 1.17 -1.79
C PHE A 95 4.51 1.34 -2.58
N LEU A 96 3.39 0.80 -2.12
CA LEU A 96 2.11 0.96 -2.80
C LEU A 96 1.67 2.42 -2.82
N ILE A 97 1.80 3.14 -1.71
CA ILE A 97 1.47 4.57 -1.67
C ILE A 97 2.32 5.33 -2.68
N ALA A 98 3.65 5.20 -2.63
CA ALA A 98 4.55 5.92 -3.53
C ALA A 98 4.37 5.49 -5.00
N GLY A 99 4.19 4.20 -5.25
CA GLY A 99 3.89 3.65 -6.56
C GLY A 99 2.59 4.19 -7.14
N THR A 100 1.54 4.31 -6.32
CA THR A 100 0.24 4.87 -6.75
C THR A 100 0.37 6.35 -7.15
N TYR A 101 1.18 7.13 -6.42
CA TYR A 101 1.42 8.54 -6.77
C TYR A 101 2.24 8.70 -8.06
N THR A 102 3.07 7.73 -8.41
CA THR A 102 4.02 7.84 -9.52
C THR A 102 3.36 8.20 -10.86
N PRO A 103 2.28 7.55 -11.33
CA PRO A 103 1.59 7.94 -12.56
C PRO A 103 1.01 9.36 -12.51
N PHE A 104 0.43 9.77 -11.38
CA PHE A 104 -0.12 11.11 -11.24
C PHE A 104 0.96 12.18 -11.29
N THR A 105 2.10 11.94 -10.66
CA THR A 105 3.19 12.92 -10.55
C THR A 105 4.01 13.03 -11.82
N LEU A 106 4.29 11.92 -12.50
CA LEU A 106 5.17 11.89 -13.67
C LEU A 106 4.43 12.02 -15.00
N VAL A 107 3.13 11.71 -15.05
CA VAL A 107 2.32 11.78 -16.27
C VAL A 107 1.32 12.94 -16.21
N THR A 108 0.45 12.99 -15.19
CA THR A 108 -0.63 13.99 -15.09
C THR A 108 -0.11 15.36 -14.68
N LEU A 109 0.71 15.44 -13.63
CA LEU A 109 1.21 16.71 -13.04
C LEU A 109 2.59 17.11 -13.55
N ARG A 110 3.00 16.62 -14.71
CA ARG A 110 4.33 16.78 -15.29
C ARG A 110 4.91 18.19 -15.05
N GLY A 111 6.17 18.26 -14.60
CA GLY A 111 6.86 19.50 -14.28
C GLY A 111 7.21 19.61 -12.79
N TRP A 112 7.49 20.83 -12.31
CA TRP A 112 8.03 21.04 -10.97
C TRP A 112 7.08 20.56 -9.84
N ILE A 113 5.76 20.73 -10.00
CA ILE A 113 4.77 20.25 -9.02
C ILE A 113 4.82 18.73 -8.92
N GLY A 114 4.81 18.03 -10.07
CA GLY A 114 4.88 16.58 -10.12
C GLY A 114 6.17 16.05 -9.48
N TRP A 115 7.32 16.62 -9.82
CA TRP A 115 8.60 16.22 -9.24
C TRP A 115 8.69 16.51 -7.74
N THR A 116 8.16 17.62 -7.27
CA THR A 116 8.12 17.95 -5.83
C THR A 116 7.28 16.93 -5.07
N LEU A 117 6.07 16.62 -5.54
CA LEU A 117 5.23 15.60 -4.94
C LEU A 117 5.85 14.20 -5.01
N PHE A 118 6.44 13.84 -6.14
CA PHE A 118 7.17 12.59 -6.30
C PHE A 118 8.26 12.47 -5.22
N GLY A 119 9.11 13.49 -5.08
CA GLY A 119 10.18 13.51 -4.07
C GLY A 119 9.65 13.45 -2.64
N LEU A 120 8.58 14.18 -2.32
CA LEU A 120 7.96 14.16 -0.99
C LEU A 120 7.40 12.78 -0.64
N VAL A 121 6.64 12.16 -1.54
CA VAL A 121 5.99 10.87 -1.27
C VAL A 121 7.00 9.73 -1.24
N TRP A 122 7.94 9.69 -2.17
CA TRP A 122 9.01 8.69 -2.15
C TRP A 122 9.96 8.89 -0.97
N GLY A 123 10.28 10.12 -0.61
CA GLY A 123 11.07 10.43 0.59
C GLY A 123 10.39 9.96 1.87
N ALA A 124 9.09 10.23 2.02
CA ALA A 124 8.31 9.74 3.14
C ALA A 124 8.20 8.20 3.15
N ALA A 125 8.08 7.58 1.97
CA ALA A 125 8.06 6.12 1.85
C ALA A 125 9.39 5.49 2.30
N ILE A 126 10.52 6.01 1.82
CA ILE A 126 11.86 5.54 2.22
C ILE A 126 12.05 5.70 3.73
N PHE A 127 11.67 6.85 4.29
CA PHE A 127 11.73 7.10 5.73
C PHE A 127 10.90 6.08 6.52
N GLY A 128 9.64 5.85 6.12
CA GLY A 128 8.76 4.88 6.77
C GLY A 128 9.24 3.44 6.65
N ILE A 129 9.82 3.06 5.51
CA ILE A 129 10.43 1.74 5.31
C ILE A 129 11.59 1.55 6.30
N ILE A 130 12.49 2.53 6.40
CA ILE A 130 13.63 2.47 7.34
C ILE A 130 13.13 2.27 8.77
N LEU A 131 12.12 3.03 9.20
CA LEU A 131 11.53 2.88 10.54
C LEU A 131 10.98 1.47 10.78
N ASN A 132 10.26 0.90 9.80
CA ASN A 132 9.68 -0.44 9.90
C ASN A 132 10.75 -1.54 9.90
N VAL A 133 11.83 -1.38 9.13
CA VAL A 133 12.97 -2.30 9.13
C VAL A 133 13.70 -2.29 10.48
N ILE A 134 13.85 -1.12 11.08
CA ILE A 134 14.46 -1.01 12.42
C ILE A 134 13.56 -1.67 13.49
N SER A 135 12.28 -1.31 13.54
CA SER A 135 11.33 -1.92 14.47
C SER A 135 9.88 -1.49 14.18
N ILE A 136 9.08 -2.40 13.65
CA ILE A 136 7.64 -2.17 13.44
C ILE A 136 6.94 -1.79 14.75
N GLU A 137 7.23 -2.49 15.84
CA GLU A 137 6.55 -2.27 17.11
C GLU A 137 6.84 -0.89 17.70
N ARG A 138 8.11 -0.49 17.67
CA ARG A 138 8.57 0.81 18.20
C ARG A 138 7.96 1.98 17.41
N PHE A 139 7.94 1.87 16.09
CA PHE A 139 7.56 2.97 15.20
C PHE A 139 6.13 2.88 14.64
N LYS A 140 5.32 1.94 15.12
CA LYS A 140 3.96 1.69 14.64
C LYS A 140 3.09 2.94 14.53
N LYS A 141 3.12 3.82 15.53
CA LYS A 141 2.33 5.06 15.51
C LYS A 141 2.84 6.03 14.46
N ILE A 142 4.16 6.18 14.35
CA ILE A 142 4.81 7.05 13.37
C ILE A 142 4.54 6.53 11.96
N SER A 143 4.70 5.24 11.72
CA SER A 143 4.39 4.61 10.42
C SER A 143 2.94 4.84 10.02
N MET A 144 1.99 4.72 10.97
CA MET A 144 0.57 4.98 10.68
C MET A 144 0.34 6.46 10.28
N VAL A 145 0.98 7.40 10.97
CA VAL A 145 0.90 8.83 10.61
C VAL A 145 1.51 9.06 9.23
N CYS A 146 2.66 8.44 8.93
CA CYS A 146 3.29 8.54 7.61
C CYS A 146 2.40 7.97 6.49
N TYR A 147 1.71 6.85 6.71
CA TYR A 147 0.75 6.31 5.72
C TYR A 147 -0.35 7.31 5.41
N VAL A 148 -1.00 7.84 6.46
CA VAL A 148 -2.12 8.79 6.29
C VAL A 148 -1.64 10.11 5.67
N ALA A 149 -0.51 10.65 6.15
CA ALA A 149 0.05 11.89 5.63
C ALA A 149 0.47 11.76 4.17
N SER A 150 1.20 10.67 3.82
CA SER A 150 1.60 10.41 2.43
C SER A 150 0.39 10.20 1.52
N GLY A 151 -0.63 9.43 1.96
CA GLY A 151 -1.87 9.25 1.22
C GLY A 151 -2.64 10.56 1.03
N GLY A 152 -2.57 11.48 2.00
CA GLY A 152 -3.19 12.81 1.96
C GLY A 152 -2.45 13.87 1.15
N CYS A 153 -1.21 13.60 0.70
CA CYS A 153 -0.42 14.58 -0.08
C CYS A 153 -1.12 15.03 -1.38
N VAL A 154 -2.07 14.27 -1.87
CA VAL A 154 -2.90 14.63 -3.04
C VAL A 154 -3.63 15.97 -2.85
N VAL A 155 -3.96 16.34 -1.61
CA VAL A 155 -4.62 17.61 -1.29
C VAL A 155 -3.75 18.81 -1.67
N ILE A 156 -2.42 18.68 -1.59
CA ILE A 156 -1.47 19.74 -1.99
C ILE A 156 -1.58 20.03 -3.49
N ALA A 157 -1.87 19.00 -4.29
CA ALA A 157 -2.00 19.12 -5.74
C ALA A 157 -3.46 19.17 -6.20
N TYR A 158 -4.42 19.45 -5.31
CA TYR A 158 -5.84 19.43 -5.65
C TYR A 158 -6.18 20.30 -6.85
N VAL A 159 -5.73 21.56 -6.86
CA VAL A 159 -6.02 22.49 -7.97
C VAL A 159 -5.39 22.03 -9.29
N PRO A 160 -4.09 21.72 -9.35
CA PRO A 160 -3.50 21.16 -10.57
C PRO A 160 -4.16 19.86 -11.06
N LEU A 161 -4.55 18.97 -10.16
CA LEU A 161 -5.24 17.73 -10.53
C LEU A 161 -6.62 17.99 -11.13
N MET A 162 -7.41 18.87 -10.53
CA MET A 162 -8.72 19.28 -11.06
C MET A 162 -8.63 19.93 -12.45
N GLN A 163 -7.52 20.58 -12.75
CA GLN A 163 -7.27 21.19 -14.08
C GLN A 163 -6.76 20.19 -15.13
N SER A 164 -6.14 19.09 -14.68
CA SER A 164 -5.44 18.15 -15.57
C SER A 164 -6.16 16.82 -15.77
N MET A 165 -7.19 16.53 -14.97
CA MET A 165 -7.90 15.25 -15.02
C MET A 165 -9.41 15.45 -15.00
N ALA A 166 -10.13 14.63 -15.78
CA ALA A 166 -11.60 14.66 -15.84
C ALA A 166 -12.22 14.30 -14.48
N LEU A 167 -13.37 14.91 -14.16
CA LEU A 167 -14.07 14.73 -12.88
C LEU A 167 -14.29 13.25 -12.46
N PRO A 168 -14.67 12.30 -13.36
CA PRO A 168 -14.80 10.89 -12.95
C PRO A 168 -13.48 10.29 -12.47
N GLY A 169 -12.33 10.72 -13.02
CA GLY A 169 -11.02 10.31 -12.55
C GLY A 169 -10.74 10.81 -11.12
N ILE A 170 -11.05 12.09 -10.85
CA ILE A 170 -10.96 12.66 -9.49
C ILE A 170 -11.85 11.90 -8.52
N ILE A 171 -13.08 11.54 -8.93
CA ILE A 171 -14.00 10.75 -8.07
C ILE A 171 -13.38 9.39 -7.73
N LEU A 172 -12.84 8.67 -8.71
CA LEU A 172 -12.17 7.38 -8.47
C LEU A 172 -10.97 7.53 -7.53
N LEU A 173 -10.15 8.56 -7.74
CA LEU A 173 -8.99 8.89 -6.89
C LEU A 173 -9.42 9.09 -5.44
N VAL A 174 -10.45 9.92 -5.22
CA VAL A 174 -10.97 10.23 -3.88
C VAL A 174 -11.59 8.99 -3.24
N LEU A 175 -12.44 8.25 -3.97
CA LEU A 175 -13.05 7.02 -3.46
C LEU A 175 -12.03 5.97 -3.08
N GLY A 176 -10.94 5.83 -3.85
CA GLY A 176 -9.82 4.95 -3.51
C GLY A 176 -9.14 5.37 -2.20
N GLY A 177 -8.88 6.66 -2.01
CA GLY A 177 -8.35 7.22 -0.77
C GLY A 177 -9.28 7.01 0.42
N VAL A 178 -10.60 7.19 0.22
CA VAL A 178 -11.63 6.92 1.24
C VAL A 178 -11.65 5.44 1.61
N ALA A 179 -11.57 4.53 0.63
CA ALA A 179 -11.53 3.09 0.90
C ALA A 179 -10.31 2.72 1.76
N TYR A 180 -9.11 3.17 1.42
CA TYR A 180 -7.91 2.93 2.25
C TYR A 180 -8.06 3.48 3.66
N THR A 181 -8.57 4.71 3.80
CA THR A 181 -8.72 5.37 5.11
C THR A 181 -9.80 4.68 5.96
N ALA A 182 -10.94 4.31 5.36
CA ALA A 182 -11.98 3.57 6.04
C ALA A 182 -11.50 2.19 6.53
N GLY A 183 -10.65 1.53 5.73
CA GLY A 183 -10.00 0.27 6.11
C GLY A 183 -9.22 0.36 7.42
N ILE A 184 -8.63 1.52 7.74
CA ILE A 184 -7.86 1.72 8.99
C ILE A 184 -8.76 1.53 10.23
N LEU A 185 -10.05 1.83 10.14
CA LEU A 185 -10.99 1.64 11.25
C LEU A 185 -11.08 0.17 11.65
N PHE A 186 -11.07 -0.74 10.66
CA PHE A 186 -11.08 -2.19 10.87
C PHE A 186 -9.71 -2.70 11.31
N TYR A 187 -8.62 -2.22 10.72
CA TYR A 187 -7.25 -2.54 11.13
C TYR A 187 -6.99 -2.28 12.61
N ARG A 188 -7.63 -1.28 13.21
CA ARG A 188 -7.47 -0.92 14.62
C ARG A 188 -8.23 -1.85 15.58
N ARG A 189 -9.25 -2.57 15.10
CA ARG A 189 -10.13 -3.44 15.91
C ARG A 189 -9.58 -4.86 15.97
N LYS A 190 -8.42 -5.02 16.61
CA LYS A 190 -7.72 -6.32 16.75
C LYS A 190 -8.40 -7.28 17.73
N ASP A 191 -9.32 -6.78 18.51
CA ASP A 191 -10.15 -7.48 19.48
C ASP A 191 -11.28 -8.30 18.83
N ILE A 192 -11.64 -7.99 17.60
CA ILE A 192 -12.74 -8.64 16.87
C ILE A 192 -12.15 -9.51 15.74
N ARG A 193 -12.64 -10.75 15.64
CA ARG A 193 -12.22 -11.70 14.59
C ARG A 193 -12.51 -11.16 13.20
N PHE A 194 -11.68 -11.53 12.23
CA PHE A 194 -11.77 -11.17 10.81
C PHE A 194 -11.65 -9.68 10.48
N MET A 195 -11.48 -8.77 11.46
CA MET A 195 -11.33 -7.34 11.17
C MET A 195 -10.10 -7.04 10.32
N HIS A 196 -9.05 -7.83 10.47
CA HIS A 196 -7.87 -7.72 9.61
C HIS A 196 -8.16 -8.13 8.17
N GLY A 197 -8.92 -9.21 7.98
CA GLY A 197 -9.38 -9.64 6.65
C GLY A 197 -10.31 -8.63 5.98
N ILE A 198 -11.21 -8.00 6.75
CA ILE A 198 -12.04 -6.90 6.24
C ILE A 198 -11.16 -5.73 5.80
N TRP A 199 -10.13 -5.37 6.59
CA TRP A 199 -9.16 -4.36 6.18
C TRP A 199 -8.47 -4.71 4.86
N HIS A 200 -8.09 -5.97 4.63
CA HIS A 200 -7.56 -6.44 3.34
C HIS A 200 -8.52 -6.17 2.18
N LEU A 201 -9.82 -6.41 2.37
CA LEU A 201 -10.82 -6.14 1.32
C LEU A 201 -10.90 -4.64 0.99
N PHE A 202 -10.80 -3.76 1.99
CA PHE A 202 -10.73 -2.32 1.77
C PHE A 202 -9.44 -1.91 1.04
N VAL A 203 -8.32 -2.58 1.30
CA VAL A 203 -7.06 -2.34 0.57
C VAL A 203 -7.20 -2.76 -0.90
N VAL A 204 -7.79 -3.93 -1.17
CA VAL A 204 -8.07 -4.39 -2.55
C VAL A 204 -9.04 -3.44 -3.26
N ALA A 205 -10.12 -3.02 -2.60
CA ALA A 205 -11.08 -2.09 -3.17
C ALA A 205 -10.44 -0.73 -3.49
N GLY A 206 -9.62 -0.19 -2.57
CA GLY A 206 -8.87 1.03 -2.80
C GLY A 206 -7.90 0.90 -3.99
N ALA A 207 -7.16 -0.22 -4.07
CA ALA A 207 -6.26 -0.49 -5.18
C ALA A 207 -6.99 -0.59 -6.52
N LEU A 208 -8.16 -1.23 -6.57
CA LEU A 208 -8.98 -1.31 -7.79
C LEU A 208 -9.48 0.07 -8.24
N LEU A 209 -9.96 0.89 -7.31
CA LEU A 209 -10.41 2.26 -7.62
C LEU A 209 -9.26 3.12 -8.16
N GLN A 210 -8.09 3.06 -7.53
CA GLN A 210 -6.89 3.73 -8.01
C GLN A 210 -6.43 3.19 -9.35
N TYR A 211 -6.47 1.87 -9.54
CA TYR A 211 -6.12 1.23 -10.80
C TYR A 211 -6.98 1.73 -11.96
N PHE A 212 -8.30 1.76 -11.80
CA PHE A 212 -9.19 2.26 -12.86
C PHE A 212 -9.04 3.76 -13.08
N CYS A 213 -8.77 4.54 -12.03
CA CYS A 213 -8.40 5.94 -12.18
C CYS A 213 -7.15 6.10 -13.07
N ILE A 214 -6.09 5.37 -12.74
CA ILE A 214 -4.82 5.43 -13.49
C ILE A 214 -5.00 4.94 -14.92
N LEU A 215 -5.67 3.80 -15.11
CA LEU A 215 -5.88 3.21 -16.43
C LEU A 215 -6.63 4.16 -17.38
N PHE A 216 -7.75 4.72 -16.94
CA PHE A 216 -8.65 5.45 -17.83
C PHE A 216 -8.37 6.96 -17.92
N TYR A 217 -7.70 7.54 -16.90
CA TYR A 217 -7.55 9.00 -16.82
C TYR A 217 -6.10 9.47 -16.76
N VAL A 218 -5.13 8.54 -16.70
CA VAL A 218 -3.70 8.87 -16.69
C VAL A 218 -2.97 8.19 -17.86
N ILE A 219 -3.23 6.89 -18.08
CA ILE A 219 -2.49 6.10 -19.07
C ILE A 219 -3.18 6.11 -20.43
N ARG A 220 -4.48 5.91 -20.49
CA ARG A 220 -5.26 5.96 -21.74
C ARG A 220 -5.45 7.41 -22.21
#